data_9b3f9d3b4fc6553576fa10565ee02839
#
_entry.id   9b3f9d3b4fc6553576fa10565ee02839
#
_cell.length_a   1.000
_cell.length_b   1.000
_cell.length_c   1.000
_cell.angle_alpha   90.00
_cell.angle_beta   90.00
_cell.angle_gamma   90.00
#
_symmetry.space_group_name_H-M   'P 1'
#
loop_
_entity.id
_entity.type
_entity.pdbx_description
1 polymer ?
#
loop_
_entity_poly.entity_id
_entity_poly.type
_entity_poly.pdbx_seq_one_letter_code
_entity_poly.pdbx_strand_id
1 'polypeptide(L)'
;NYITFAFLSLLILLASSCSKESFDFSSIHARFFYDNSIHQDATLQSALNPMSPGVFCRIYEGNEGSSLFFYFESNQNMKTKQKATADDLRPTRILGILPKTGIIVGYGNLSYPATLYCYDSQCPNCYAETNMANYKLTIASNGIASCTKCKREYDLNNNGLCANGKKLIKYRATCTGPLGVLSVNN
;
A
#
# COMPACT_ATOMS: atom_id res chain seq x y z
N ASN A 1 28.51 -26.51 38.70
CA ASN A 1 28.55 -26.63 37.21
C ASN A 1 27.16 -26.58 36.51
N TYR A 2 26.04 -26.90 37.23
CA TYR A 2 24.70 -26.84 36.64
C TYR A 2 24.13 -25.39 36.54
N ILE A 3 24.56 -24.50 37.42
CA ILE A 3 24.12 -23.10 37.49
C ILE A 3 24.70 -22.30 36.28
N THR A 4 25.94 -22.56 35.91
CA THR A 4 26.60 -21.92 34.76
C THR A 4 25.97 -22.35 33.41
N PHE A 5 25.52 -23.60 33.31
CA PHE A 5 24.82 -24.11 32.13
C PHE A 5 23.41 -23.50 31.98
N ALA A 6 22.68 -23.30 33.08
CA ALA A 6 21.37 -22.69 33.11
C ALA A 6 21.43 -21.20 32.69
N PHE A 7 22.45 -20.45 33.11
CA PHE A 7 22.63 -19.05 32.70
C PHE A 7 23.02 -18.92 31.22
N LEU A 8 23.81 -19.85 30.70
CA LEU A 8 24.20 -19.81 29.28
C LEU A 8 23.02 -20.15 28.35
N SER A 9 22.14 -21.08 28.75
CA SER A 9 20.91 -21.40 27.98
C SER A 9 19.88 -20.30 28.00
N LEU A 10 19.77 -19.52 29.08
CA LEU A 10 18.86 -18.40 29.19
C LEU A 10 19.32 -17.20 28.32
N LEU A 11 20.65 -17.01 28.19
CA LEU A 11 21.19 -15.93 27.35
C LEU A 11 20.96 -16.16 25.86
N ILE A 12 20.88 -17.41 25.40
CA ILE A 12 20.66 -17.77 23.98
C ILE A 12 19.19 -17.55 23.58
N LEU A 13 18.25 -17.63 24.52
CA LEU A 13 16.82 -17.39 24.27
C LEU A 13 16.48 -15.91 24.10
N LEU A 14 17.33 -14.99 24.56
CA LEU A 14 17.12 -13.53 24.42
C LEU A 14 17.65 -12.97 23.09
N ALA A 15 18.43 -13.74 22.33
CA ALA A 15 19.02 -13.29 21.07
C ALA A 15 18.13 -13.50 19.82
N SER A 16 16.97 -14.13 19.97
CA SER A 16 16.09 -14.44 18.82
C SER A 16 14.97 -13.43 18.58
N SER A 17 15.01 -12.23 19.22
CA SER A 17 14.14 -11.10 18.89
C SER A 17 14.79 -10.20 17.83
N CYS A 18 15.25 -10.79 16.73
CA CYS A 18 15.67 -10.00 15.57
C CYS A 18 14.41 -9.68 14.73
N SER A 19 14.07 -8.43 14.68
CA SER A 19 12.90 -7.84 14.07
C SER A 19 12.56 -8.41 12.69
N LYS A 20 11.43 -9.08 12.57
CA LYS A 20 10.81 -9.47 11.29
C LYS A 20 10.33 -8.27 10.46
N GLU A 21 10.46 -7.05 10.96
CA GLU A 21 9.94 -5.85 10.30
C GLU A 21 10.68 -5.48 9.00
N SER A 22 11.98 -5.77 8.89
CA SER A 22 12.77 -5.42 7.71
C SER A 22 12.40 -6.21 6.44
N PHE A 23 11.76 -7.38 6.58
CA PHE A 23 11.33 -8.22 5.47
C PHE A 23 9.87 -8.00 5.04
N ASP A 24 9.13 -7.14 5.72
CA ASP A 24 7.72 -6.92 5.44
C ASP A 24 7.51 -5.88 4.32
N PHE A 25 8.45 -4.97 4.16
CA PHE A 25 8.42 -3.94 3.10
C PHE A 25 9.25 -4.35 1.89
N SER A 26 8.82 -3.91 0.71
CA SER A 26 9.49 -4.19 -0.55
C SER A 26 10.80 -3.39 -0.67
N SER A 27 11.77 -3.95 -1.39
CA SER A 27 12.95 -3.21 -1.87
C SER A 27 12.66 -2.38 -3.13
N ILE A 28 11.47 -2.52 -3.73
CA ILE A 28 11.04 -1.72 -4.87
C ILE A 28 10.75 -0.30 -4.36
N HIS A 29 11.37 0.68 -4.99
CA HIS A 29 11.24 2.07 -4.57
C HIS A 29 9.85 2.62 -4.87
N ALA A 30 9.27 3.28 -3.86
CA ALA A 30 8.14 4.18 -4.00
C ALA A 30 8.48 5.50 -3.31
N ARG A 31 8.06 6.61 -3.89
CA ARG A 31 8.19 7.94 -3.31
C ARG A 31 7.03 8.80 -3.79
N PHE A 32 5.99 8.87 -2.99
CA PHE A 32 4.79 9.62 -3.32
C PHE A 32 4.37 10.46 -2.12
N PHE A 33 4.11 11.72 -2.38
CA PHE A 33 3.65 12.69 -1.40
C PHE A 33 2.43 13.39 -1.98
N TYR A 34 1.34 13.41 -1.23
CA TYR A 34 0.09 14.01 -1.66
C TYR A 34 -0.57 14.76 -0.50
N ASP A 35 -0.76 16.06 -0.69
CA ASP A 35 -1.39 16.93 0.31
C ASP A 35 -2.90 17.03 0.06
N ASN A 36 -3.67 16.20 0.77
CA ASN A 36 -5.12 16.21 0.64
C ASN A 36 -5.80 17.42 1.31
N SER A 37 -5.08 18.24 2.06
CA SER A 37 -5.61 19.50 2.58
C SER A 37 -5.82 20.53 1.47
N ILE A 38 -5.01 20.46 0.41
CA ILE A 38 -5.09 21.30 -0.78
C ILE A 38 -6.15 20.78 -1.75
N HIS A 39 -6.11 19.47 -2.04
CA HIS A 39 -6.97 18.87 -3.07
C HIS A 39 -8.38 18.52 -2.58
N GLN A 40 -8.53 18.24 -1.27
CA GLN A 40 -9.80 17.87 -0.62
C GLN A 40 -10.54 16.73 -1.35
N ASP A 41 -9.78 15.74 -1.82
CA ASP A 41 -10.34 14.58 -2.52
C ASP A 41 -11.10 13.68 -1.56
N ALA A 42 -12.42 13.54 -1.77
CA ALA A 42 -13.30 12.79 -0.88
C ALA A 42 -13.07 11.28 -0.94
N THR A 43 -12.64 10.74 -2.11
CA THR A 43 -12.35 9.32 -2.26
C THR A 43 -11.13 8.93 -1.45
N LEU A 44 -10.05 9.71 -1.56
CA LEU A 44 -8.85 9.52 -0.77
C LEU A 44 -9.11 9.76 0.73
N GLN A 45 -9.86 10.83 1.06
CA GLN A 45 -10.26 11.15 2.43
C GLN A 45 -10.91 9.95 3.14
N SER A 46 -11.80 9.23 2.45
CA SER A 46 -12.48 8.06 3.03
C SER A 46 -11.51 6.93 3.38
N ALA A 47 -10.50 6.67 2.54
CA ALA A 47 -9.50 5.64 2.77
C ALA A 47 -8.45 6.03 3.83
N LEU A 48 -8.18 7.34 3.99
CA LEU A 48 -7.26 7.86 5.01
C LEU A 48 -7.93 8.12 6.36
N ASN A 49 -9.18 7.71 6.54
CA ASN A 49 -9.89 7.83 7.81
C ASN A 49 -9.73 6.56 8.65
N PRO A 50 -8.99 6.59 9.79
CA PRO A 50 -8.82 5.43 10.66
C PRO A 50 -10.11 4.97 11.34
N MET A 51 -11.16 5.81 11.34
CA MET A 51 -12.49 5.47 11.85
C MET A 51 -13.36 4.73 10.81
N SER A 52 -12.85 4.56 9.58
CA SER A 52 -13.52 3.82 8.50
C SER A 52 -12.60 2.69 7.99
N PRO A 53 -12.15 1.77 8.86
CA PRO A 53 -11.23 0.70 8.45
C PRO A 53 -11.91 -0.24 7.46
N GLY A 54 -11.12 -0.80 6.53
CA GLY A 54 -11.61 -1.63 5.42
C GLY A 54 -11.92 -0.84 4.14
N VAL A 55 -11.84 0.49 4.19
CA VAL A 55 -11.90 1.33 2.99
C VAL A 55 -10.52 1.47 2.39
N PHE A 56 -10.37 1.08 1.13
CA PHE A 56 -9.13 1.18 0.36
C PHE A 56 -9.34 2.00 -0.89
N CYS A 57 -8.36 2.83 -1.22
CA CYS A 57 -8.35 3.68 -2.42
C CYS A 57 -7.14 3.34 -3.28
N ARG A 58 -7.36 3.05 -4.55
CA ARG A 58 -6.30 3.01 -5.56
C ARG A 58 -6.03 4.42 -6.07
N ILE A 59 -4.77 4.81 -6.09
CA ILE A 59 -4.26 6.09 -6.62
C ILE A 59 -3.40 5.76 -7.84
N TYR A 60 -3.69 6.37 -8.99
CA TYR A 60 -2.90 6.18 -10.21
C TYR A 60 -2.86 7.46 -11.05
N GLU A 61 -1.91 7.52 -11.98
CA GLU A 61 -1.71 8.66 -12.86
C GLU A 61 -2.29 8.44 -14.24
N GLY A 62 -2.74 9.51 -14.87
CA GLY A 62 -3.12 9.55 -16.25
C GLY A 62 -3.06 10.96 -16.82
N ASN A 63 -2.90 11.07 -18.14
CA ASN A 63 -2.86 12.35 -18.82
C ASN A 63 -4.20 12.62 -19.51
N GLU A 64 -4.69 13.85 -19.39
CA GLU A 64 -5.78 14.40 -20.20
C GLU A 64 -5.23 15.61 -20.96
N GLY A 65 -5.03 15.43 -22.26
CA GLY A 65 -4.28 16.39 -23.05
C GLY A 65 -2.84 16.53 -22.55
N SER A 66 -2.43 17.76 -22.25
CA SER A 66 -1.10 18.08 -21.71
C SER A 66 -1.02 18.08 -20.18
N SER A 67 -2.14 17.82 -19.49
CA SER A 67 -2.20 17.87 -18.03
C SER A 67 -2.16 16.49 -17.41
N LEU A 68 -1.38 16.36 -16.31
CA LEU A 68 -1.38 15.17 -15.48
C LEU A 68 -2.53 15.23 -14.48
N PHE A 69 -3.18 14.09 -14.27
CA PHE A 69 -4.20 13.90 -13.25
C PHE A 69 -3.86 12.70 -12.37
N PHE A 70 -4.20 12.81 -11.09
CA PHE A 70 -4.34 11.67 -10.19
C PHE A 70 -5.78 11.21 -10.19
N TYR A 71 -5.96 9.91 -10.33
CA TYR A 71 -7.26 9.25 -10.26
C TYR A 71 -7.35 8.46 -8.97
N PHE A 72 -8.50 8.53 -8.33
CA PHE A 72 -8.80 7.87 -7.07
C PHE A 72 -10.01 6.95 -7.27
N GLU A 73 -9.85 5.67 -6.96
CA GLU A 73 -10.92 4.67 -7.05
C GLU A 73 -10.96 3.88 -5.75
N SER A 74 -12.06 3.99 -4.98
CA SER A 74 -12.21 3.23 -3.74
C SER A 74 -12.96 1.92 -3.96
N ASN A 75 -12.77 0.97 -3.02
CA ASN A 75 -13.56 -0.26 -2.94
C ASN A 75 -15.03 -0.03 -2.54
N GLN A 76 -15.44 1.22 -2.27
CA GLN A 76 -16.81 1.63 -2.02
C GLN A 76 -17.46 2.27 -3.26
N ASN A 77 -16.92 2.00 -4.45
CA ASN A 77 -17.38 2.52 -5.75
C ASN A 77 -17.29 4.05 -5.90
N MET A 78 -16.56 4.75 -5.04
CA MET A 78 -16.25 6.16 -5.24
C MET A 78 -15.12 6.32 -6.25
N LYS A 79 -15.27 7.30 -7.16
CA LYS A 79 -14.25 7.66 -8.15
C LYS A 79 -14.16 9.16 -8.27
N THR A 80 -12.95 9.66 -8.12
CA THR A 80 -12.64 11.08 -8.28
C THR A 80 -11.36 11.25 -9.06
N LYS A 81 -11.08 12.47 -9.51
CA LYS A 81 -9.79 12.83 -10.10
C LYS A 81 -9.43 14.27 -9.72
N GLN A 82 -8.13 14.50 -9.61
CA GLN A 82 -7.56 15.81 -9.30
C GLN A 82 -6.44 16.13 -10.29
N LYS A 83 -6.44 17.35 -10.80
CA LYS A 83 -5.32 17.83 -11.62
C LYS A 83 -4.09 18.00 -10.74
N ALA A 84 -2.96 17.47 -11.19
CA ALA A 84 -1.70 17.63 -10.47
C ALA A 84 -1.29 19.11 -10.41
N THR A 85 -0.91 19.56 -9.23
CA THR A 85 -0.31 20.89 -9.00
C THR A 85 1.19 20.86 -9.26
N ALA A 86 1.85 22.02 -9.23
CA ALA A 86 3.30 22.09 -9.35
C ALA A 86 4.03 21.32 -8.24
N ASP A 87 3.47 21.32 -7.02
CA ASP A 87 4.03 20.58 -5.87
C ASP A 87 3.92 19.07 -6.05
N ASP A 88 2.86 18.59 -6.70
CA ASP A 88 2.68 17.17 -7.01
C ASP A 88 3.64 16.68 -8.10
N LEU A 89 4.08 17.57 -8.98
CA LEU A 89 4.94 17.27 -10.14
C LEU A 89 6.43 17.15 -9.80
N ARG A 90 6.79 16.88 -8.55
CA ARG A 90 8.20 16.75 -8.13
C ARG A 90 8.91 15.67 -8.94
N PRO A 91 10.12 15.94 -9.47
CA PRO A 91 10.86 15.00 -10.33
C PRO A 91 11.17 13.64 -9.68
N THR A 92 11.19 13.62 -8.35
CA THR A 92 11.51 12.41 -7.56
C THR A 92 10.29 11.56 -7.23
N ARG A 93 9.10 11.89 -7.75
CA ARG A 93 7.88 11.12 -7.52
C ARG A 93 7.95 9.76 -8.22
N ILE A 94 7.67 8.70 -7.44
CA ILE A 94 7.59 7.31 -7.90
C ILE A 94 6.31 6.73 -7.31
N LEU A 95 5.28 6.56 -8.15
CA LEU A 95 3.97 6.04 -7.75
C LEU A 95 3.87 4.54 -8.08
N GLY A 96 4.53 3.73 -7.26
CA GLY A 96 4.60 2.28 -7.45
C GLY A 96 5.47 1.84 -8.62
N ILE A 97 5.38 0.57 -9.01
CA ILE A 97 6.13 -0.03 -10.14
C ILE A 97 5.79 0.67 -11.45
N LEU A 98 4.53 0.97 -11.66
CA LEU A 98 4.06 1.72 -12.84
C LEU A 98 3.02 2.75 -12.40
N PRO A 99 3.23 4.06 -12.67
CA PRO A 99 2.30 5.11 -12.26
C PRO A 99 0.86 4.92 -12.77
N LYS A 100 0.67 4.30 -13.94
CA LYS A 100 -0.66 3.96 -14.50
C LYS A 100 -1.39 2.84 -13.75
N THR A 101 -0.67 1.92 -13.11
CA THR A 101 -1.27 0.94 -12.20
C THR A 101 -1.44 1.53 -10.82
N GLY A 102 -0.44 2.26 -10.33
CA GLY A 102 -0.46 3.03 -9.11
C GLY A 102 -0.31 2.20 -7.85
N ILE A 103 -0.81 2.75 -6.76
CA ILE A 103 -0.76 2.18 -5.42
C ILE A 103 -2.17 2.04 -4.83
N ILE A 104 -2.32 1.20 -3.81
CA ILE A 104 -3.55 1.02 -3.03
C ILE A 104 -3.24 1.41 -1.59
N VAL A 105 -4.01 2.34 -1.03
CA VAL A 105 -3.83 2.81 0.35
C VAL A 105 -5.13 2.71 1.12
N GLY A 106 -5.05 2.41 2.43
CA GLY A 106 -6.21 2.40 3.32
C GLY A 106 -5.90 1.78 4.67
N TYR A 107 -6.80 1.98 5.61
CA TYR A 107 -6.70 1.35 6.92
C TYR A 107 -7.36 -0.03 6.91
N GLY A 108 -6.60 -1.04 7.35
CA GLY A 108 -7.12 -2.40 7.54
C GLY A 108 -8.03 -2.49 8.76
N ASN A 109 -8.95 -3.47 8.75
CA ASN A 109 -9.98 -3.65 9.78
C ASN A 109 -9.70 -4.79 10.77
N LEU A 110 -8.52 -5.43 10.71
CA LEU A 110 -8.18 -6.58 11.56
C LEU A 110 -7.41 -6.22 12.83
N SER A 111 -7.06 -4.94 13.04
CA SER A 111 -6.32 -4.47 14.21
C SER A 111 -6.93 -3.24 14.83
N TYR A 112 -6.70 -3.05 16.14
CA TYR A 112 -7.01 -1.81 16.83
C TYR A 112 -5.78 -1.35 17.64
N PRO A 113 -5.28 -0.13 17.42
CA PRO A 113 -5.71 0.81 16.38
C PRO A 113 -5.54 0.25 14.95
N ALA A 114 -6.35 0.76 14.03
CA ALA A 114 -6.31 0.35 12.63
C ALA A 114 -4.93 0.63 12.00
N THR A 115 -4.40 -0.32 11.24
CA THR A 115 -3.09 -0.19 10.59
C THR A 115 -3.24 0.41 9.19
N LEU A 116 -2.49 1.47 8.90
CA LEU A 116 -2.40 2.02 7.54
C LEU A 116 -1.55 1.12 6.67
N TYR A 117 -2.12 0.65 5.57
CA TYR A 117 -1.44 -0.13 4.56
C TYR A 117 -1.28 0.65 3.27
N CYS A 118 -0.17 0.41 2.58
CA CYS A 118 0.05 0.86 1.22
C CYS A 118 0.68 -0.27 0.41
N TYR A 119 0.06 -0.61 -0.71
CA TYR A 119 0.49 -1.69 -1.60
C TYR A 119 0.66 -1.18 -3.01
N ASP A 120 1.52 -1.84 -3.79
CA ASP A 120 1.49 -1.69 -5.24
C ASP A 120 0.20 -2.25 -5.81
N SER A 121 -0.39 -1.56 -6.76
CA SER A 121 -1.60 -2.04 -7.45
C SER A 121 -1.30 -3.07 -8.53
N GLN A 122 -0.03 -3.35 -8.80
CA GLN A 122 0.41 -4.40 -9.72
C GLN A 122 0.35 -5.77 -9.05
N CYS A 123 -0.15 -6.77 -9.76
CA CYS A 123 -0.12 -8.16 -9.29
C CYS A 123 1.33 -8.66 -9.15
N PRO A 124 1.81 -8.99 -7.93
CA PRO A 124 3.21 -9.38 -7.71
C PRO A 124 3.57 -10.71 -8.36
N ASN A 125 2.62 -11.64 -8.45
CA ASN A 125 2.85 -12.94 -9.05
C ASN A 125 2.99 -12.84 -10.57
N CYS A 126 2.10 -12.10 -11.26
CA CYS A 126 2.24 -11.86 -12.70
C CYS A 126 3.51 -11.05 -13.02
N TYR A 127 3.84 -10.06 -12.19
CA TYR A 127 5.07 -9.28 -12.36
C TYR A 127 6.32 -10.16 -12.24
N ALA A 128 6.37 -11.06 -11.26
CA ALA A 128 7.48 -11.99 -11.09
C ALA A 128 7.63 -12.99 -12.24
N GLU A 129 6.49 -13.41 -12.84
CA GLU A 129 6.48 -14.37 -13.96
C GLU A 129 6.85 -13.72 -15.30
N THR A 130 6.43 -12.47 -15.54
CA THR A 130 6.53 -11.84 -16.86
C THR A 130 7.47 -10.65 -16.92
N ASN A 131 7.88 -10.11 -15.78
CA ASN A 131 8.59 -8.84 -15.64
C ASN A 131 7.86 -7.65 -16.31
N MET A 132 6.52 -7.74 -16.45
CA MET A 132 5.69 -6.71 -17.06
C MET A 132 4.70 -6.14 -16.04
N ALA A 133 4.65 -4.80 -15.93
CA ALA A 133 3.78 -4.08 -15.00
C ALA A 133 2.38 -3.78 -15.60
N ASN A 134 1.73 -4.78 -16.21
CA ASN A 134 0.47 -4.61 -16.96
C ASN A 134 -0.77 -5.15 -16.24
N TYR A 135 -0.59 -5.79 -15.09
CA TYR A 135 -1.66 -6.55 -14.44
C TYR A 135 -2.08 -5.88 -13.14
N LYS A 136 -2.87 -4.80 -13.27
CA LYS A 136 -3.44 -4.10 -12.12
C LYS A 136 -4.47 -4.98 -11.40
N LEU A 137 -4.57 -4.76 -10.10
CA LEU A 137 -5.55 -5.42 -9.25
C LEU A 137 -6.90 -4.67 -9.29
N THR A 138 -7.97 -5.43 -9.11
CA THR A 138 -9.33 -4.90 -8.87
C THR A 138 -9.70 -5.16 -7.42
N ILE A 139 -10.22 -4.14 -6.74
CA ILE A 139 -10.54 -4.21 -5.31
C ILE A 139 -12.05 -4.41 -5.14
N ALA A 140 -12.44 -5.45 -4.42
CA ALA A 140 -13.84 -5.69 -4.04
C ALA A 140 -14.18 -4.93 -2.74
N SER A 141 -15.47 -4.72 -2.47
CA SER A 141 -15.97 -3.96 -1.30
C SER A 141 -15.53 -4.54 0.05
N ASN A 142 -15.26 -5.85 0.11
CA ASN A 142 -14.76 -6.53 1.31
C ASN A 142 -13.25 -6.38 1.55
N GLY A 143 -12.54 -5.61 0.71
CA GLY A 143 -11.09 -5.41 0.83
C GLY A 143 -10.25 -6.55 0.24
N ILE A 144 -10.84 -7.43 -0.57
CA ILE A 144 -10.08 -8.40 -1.37
C ILE A 144 -9.71 -7.79 -2.71
N ALA A 145 -8.41 -7.78 -3.01
CA ALA A 145 -7.90 -7.39 -4.31
C ALA A 145 -7.65 -8.63 -5.18
N SER A 146 -8.09 -8.62 -6.44
CA SER A 146 -7.96 -9.76 -7.34
C SER A 146 -7.26 -9.42 -8.64
N CYS A 147 -6.51 -10.38 -9.19
CA CYS A 147 -5.85 -10.27 -10.48
C CYS A 147 -6.68 -10.98 -11.56
N THR A 148 -7.07 -10.25 -12.61
CA THR A 148 -7.84 -10.83 -13.72
C THR A 148 -7.04 -11.84 -14.55
N LYS A 149 -5.69 -11.75 -14.55
CA LYS A 149 -4.79 -12.64 -15.31
C LYS A 149 -4.59 -13.99 -14.61
N CYS A 150 -4.09 -13.98 -13.38
CA CYS A 150 -3.74 -15.22 -12.67
C CYS A 150 -4.80 -15.68 -11.68
N LYS A 151 -5.91 -14.93 -11.52
CA LYS A 151 -7.04 -15.22 -10.63
C LYS A 151 -6.68 -15.32 -9.15
N ARG A 152 -5.49 -14.89 -8.76
CA ARG A 152 -5.10 -14.84 -7.34
C ARG A 152 -5.78 -13.69 -6.64
N GLU A 153 -6.06 -13.92 -5.35
CA GLU A 153 -6.71 -12.99 -4.44
C GLU A 153 -5.76 -12.59 -3.33
N TYR A 154 -5.86 -11.35 -2.88
CA TYR A 154 -5.00 -10.72 -1.88
C TYR A 154 -5.86 -10.02 -0.85
N ASP A 155 -5.67 -10.34 0.41
CA ASP A 155 -6.40 -9.71 1.52
C ASP A 155 -5.67 -8.41 1.93
N LEU A 156 -6.25 -7.27 1.56
CA LEU A 156 -5.71 -5.95 1.89
C LEU A 156 -5.76 -5.67 3.39
N ASN A 157 -6.74 -6.23 4.10
CA ASN A 157 -6.86 -6.08 5.56
C ASN A 157 -5.81 -6.90 6.31
N ASN A 158 -5.30 -7.97 5.68
CA ASN A 158 -4.37 -8.91 6.28
C ASN A 158 -3.01 -8.86 5.58
N ASN A 159 -2.35 -7.69 5.62
CA ASN A 159 -1.00 -7.50 5.13
C ASN A 159 -0.78 -7.94 3.67
N GLY A 160 -1.82 -7.89 2.83
CA GLY A 160 -1.76 -8.26 1.42
C GLY A 160 -1.50 -9.75 1.17
N LEU A 161 -1.88 -10.62 2.12
CA LEU A 161 -1.67 -12.06 2.02
C LEU A 161 -2.40 -12.66 0.82
N CYS A 162 -1.74 -13.65 0.20
CA CYS A 162 -2.26 -14.47 -0.88
C CYS A 162 -2.07 -15.95 -0.49
N ALA A 163 -3.14 -16.74 -0.52
CA ALA A 163 -3.10 -18.13 -0.08
C ALA A 163 -2.19 -19.03 -0.95
N ASN A 164 -2.06 -18.71 -2.23
CA ASN A 164 -1.37 -19.54 -3.23
C ASN A 164 -0.32 -18.77 -4.04
N GLY A 165 0.37 -17.82 -3.41
CA GLY A 165 1.40 -17.04 -4.09
C GLY A 165 2.14 -16.04 -3.20
N LYS A 166 2.91 -15.18 -3.83
CA LYS A 166 3.58 -14.07 -3.14
C LYS A 166 2.53 -13.09 -2.64
N LYS A 167 2.72 -12.56 -1.43
CA LYS A 167 1.94 -11.43 -0.90
C LYS A 167 2.15 -10.16 -1.74
N LEU A 168 1.29 -9.16 -1.54
CA LEU A 168 1.42 -7.87 -2.20
C LEU A 168 2.76 -7.20 -1.88
N ILE A 169 3.24 -6.42 -2.84
CA ILE A 169 4.36 -5.51 -2.67
C ILE A 169 3.89 -4.37 -1.77
N LYS A 170 4.48 -4.26 -0.58
CA LYS A 170 4.07 -3.33 0.46
C LYS A 170 5.08 -2.19 0.60
N TYR A 171 4.58 -0.99 0.73
CA TYR A 171 5.33 0.25 0.95
C TYR A 171 5.08 0.81 2.34
N ARG A 172 6.05 1.57 2.88
CA ARG A 172 5.82 2.38 4.09
C ARG A 172 4.93 3.55 3.74
N ALA A 173 3.91 3.77 4.57
CA ALA A 173 3.01 4.90 4.41
C ALA A 173 2.74 5.56 5.76
N THR A 174 2.66 6.87 5.74
CA THR A 174 2.20 7.68 6.87
C THR A 174 1.13 8.65 6.39
N CYS A 175 0.21 8.99 7.29
CA CYS A 175 -0.87 9.93 7.01
C CYS A 175 -1.08 10.84 8.23
N THR A 176 -1.26 12.13 8.00
CA THR A 176 -1.54 13.11 9.07
C THR A 176 -3.04 13.34 9.29
N GLY A 177 -3.88 12.48 8.74
CA GLY A 177 -5.34 12.51 8.86
C GLY A 177 -6.05 12.47 7.51
N PRO A 178 -7.38 12.34 7.50
CA PRO A 178 -8.17 12.18 6.27
C PRO A 178 -7.99 13.30 5.25
N LEU A 179 -7.91 14.56 5.72
CA LEU A 179 -7.59 15.75 4.92
C LEU A 179 -6.13 16.19 5.08
N GLY A 180 -5.27 15.29 5.52
CA GLY A 180 -3.87 15.58 5.73
C GLY A 180 -2.99 15.11 4.58
N VAL A 181 -1.70 15.03 4.89
CA VAL A 181 -0.69 14.59 3.94
C VAL A 181 -0.54 13.08 3.97
N LEU A 182 -0.63 12.45 2.80
CA LEU A 182 -0.18 11.09 2.57
C LEU A 182 1.27 11.10 2.11
N SER A 183 2.13 10.37 2.82
CA SER A 183 3.51 10.13 2.43
C SER A 183 3.77 8.65 2.29
N VAL A 184 4.26 8.22 1.13
CA VAL A 184 4.64 6.85 0.81
C VAL A 184 6.10 6.82 0.42
N ASN A 185 6.88 5.96 1.04
CA ASN A 185 8.29 5.81 0.75
C ASN A 185 8.80 4.39 1.05
N ASN A 186 9.90 4.07 0.43
CA ASN A 186 10.71 2.88 0.73
C ASN A 186 12.19 3.19 0.53
#